data_a3e48939617532b6a5867dbb15167ed8
#
_entry.id   a3e48939617532b6a5867dbb15167ed8
#
_cell.length_a   1.000
_cell.length_b   1.000
_cell.length_c   1.000
_cell.angle_alpha   90.00
_cell.angle_beta   90.00
_cell.angle_gamma   90.00
#
_symmetry.space_group_name_H-M   'P 1'
#
loop_
_entity.id
_entity.type
_entity.pdbx_description
1 polymer ?
#
loop_
_entity_poly.entity_id
_entity_poly.type
_entity_poly.pdbx_seq_one_letter_code
_entity_poly.pdbx_strand_id
1 'polypeptide(L)'
;MLTEPERQHLFMLGRGHPADVKYQSAKSVTPRLQRLLDALEVSPAIIRTPTWDVVAWNRAACAVLTDYGALPPEQRNILRLVFCNPRVRGAQDNWEGIARFVVGAFRADVIRAGAASEAAQLVEELSQASPEFAALWRDNDVSAYGEGTKRLHHASAGQIELEYSGFSVDGRPDLAMVVYLSLIHI
;
A
#
# COMPACT_ATOMS: atom_id res chain seq x y z
N MET A 1 -7.03 28.01 21.86
CA MET A 1 -6.09 27.05 21.23
C MET A 1 -6.70 26.69 19.90
N LEU A 2 -6.01 26.85 18.77
CA LEU A 2 -6.56 26.53 17.44
C LEU A 2 -6.71 25.01 17.28
N THR A 3 -7.82 24.59 16.69
CA THR A 3 -8.03 23.20 16.27
C THR A 3 -7.11 22.87 15.07
N GLU A 4 -6.90 21.58 14.79
CA GLU A 4 -6.07 21.14 13.64
C GLU A 4 -6.56 21.70 12.29
N PRO A 5 -7.87 21.67 11.95
CA PRO A 5 -8.39 22.30 10.75
C PRO A 5 -8.14 23.82 10.67
N GLU A 6 -8.29 24.54 11.78
CA GLU A 6 -8.02 25.99 11.83
C GLU A 6 -6.54 26.29 11.60
N ARG A 7 -5.66 25.47 12.12
CA ARG A 7 -4.22 25.57 11.93
C ARG A 7 -3.83 25.33 10.47
N GLN A 8 -4.37 24.27 9.86
CA GLN A 8 -4.16 23.97 8.44
C GLN A 8 -4.67 25.11 7.56
N HIS A 9 -5.84 25.66 7.87
CA HIS A 9 -6.40 26.80 7.13
C HIS A 9 -5.50 28.03 7.21
N LEU A 10 -4.95 28.35 8.37
CA LEU A 10 -4.00 29.46 8.53
C LEU A 10 -2.70 29.24 7.75
N PHE A 11 -2.16 28.02 7.73
CA PHE A 11 -0.97 27.70 6.92
C PHE A 11 -1.24 27.86 5.42
N MET A 12 -2.42 27.41 4.94
CA MET A 12 -2.84 27.61 3.56
C MET A 12 -2.95 29.09 3.20
N LEU A 13 -3.53 29.92 4.07
CA LEU A 13 -3.66 31.36 3.84
C LEU A 13 -2.30 32.08 3.89
N GLY A 14 -1.40 31.65 4.79
CA GLY A 14 -0.13 32.35 5.00
C GLY A 14 1.01 31.92 4.10
N ARG A 15 1.02 30.67 3.64
CA ARG A 15 2.13 30.07 2.88
C ARG A 15 1.72 29.45 1.55
N GLY A 16 0.43 29.39 1.23
CA GLY A 16 -0.09 28.74 0.00
C GLY A 16 0.02 27.20 -0.01
N HIS A 17 0.46 26.58 1.08
CA HIS A 17 0.52 25.13 1.23
C HIS A 17 0.11 24.71 2.65
N PRO A 18 -0.39 23.47 2.85
CA PRO A 18 -0.73 22.94 4.16
C PRO A 18 0.48 22.97 5.11
N ALA A 19 0.21 22.97 6.43
CA ALA A 19 1.26 22.72 7.42
C ALA A 19 1.93 21.37 7.12
N ASP A 20 3.25 21.29 7.30
CA ASP A 20 3.96 20.02 7.24
C ASP A 20 3.34 19.07 8.27
N VAL A 21 2.50 18.18 7.79
CA VAL A 21 1.92 17.11 8.61
C VAL A 21 3.05 16.14 8.91
N LYS A 22 3.52 16.10 10.16
CA LYS A 22 4.44 15.04 10.58
C LYS A 22 3.67 13.72 10.42
N TYR A 23 4.15 12.89 9.50
CA TYR A 23 3.62 11.55 9.35
C TYR A 23 3.69 10.81 10.70
N GLN A 24 2.57 10.23 11.12
CA GLN A 24 2.51 9.32 12.26
C GLN A 24 2.04 7.97 11.75
N SER A 25 2.87 6.96 11.91
CA SER A 25 2.56 5.62 11.45
C SER A 25 1.31 5.07 12.14
N ALA A 26 0.27 4.81 11.35
CA ALA A 26 -0.91 4.10 11.84
C ALA A 26 -0.57 2.64 12.14
N LYS A 27 -0.86 2.17 13.35
CA LYS A 27 -0.73 0.76 13.74
C LYS A 27 -2.03 -0.02 13.57
N SER A 28 -3.15 0.65 13.38
CA SER A 28 -4.47 0.03 13.28
C SER A 28 -5.48 0.99 12.62
N VAL A 29 -6.61 0.43 12.24
CA VAL A 29 -7.76 1.16 11.71
C VAL A 29 -8.87 1.28 12.76
N THR A 30 -9.81 2.19 12.53
CA THR A 30 -11.01 2.28 13.37
C THR A 30 -11.95 1.10 13.11
N PRO A 31 -12.80 0.70 14.09
CA PRO A 31 -13.81 -0.34 13.85
C PRO A 31 -14.78 -0.01 12.70
N ARG A 32 -14.95 1.28 12.37
CA ARG A 32 -15.77 1.70 11.21
C ARG A 32 -15.10 1.32 9.88
N LEU A 33 -13.80 1.59 9.74
CA LEU A 33 -13.05 1.22 8.54
C LEU A 33 -12.96 -0.30 8.38
N GLN A 34 -12.82 -1.05 9.48
CA GLN A 34 -12.86 -2.52 9.41
C GLN A 34 -14.22 -3.02 8.94
N ARG A 35 -15.33 -2.49 9.45
CA ARG A 35 -16.67 -2.86 8.97
C ARG A 35 -16.89 -2.54 7.50
N LEU A 36 -16.31 -1.44 6.99
CA LEU A 36 -16.36 -1.13 5.56
C LEU A 36 -15.62 -2.19 4.73
N LEU A 37 -14.42 -2.60 5.17
CA LEU A 37 -13.70 -3.69 4.52
C LEU A 37 -14.50 -4.99 4.53
N ASP A 38 -15.09 -5.34 5.67
CA ASP A 38 -15.87 -6.58 5.86
C ASP A 38 -17.15 -6.61 5.01
N ALA A 39 -17.71 -5.44 4.70
CA ALA A 39 -18.87 -5.31 3.80
C ALA A 39 -18.52 -5.60 2.32
N LEU A 40 -17.22 -5.60 1.95
CA LEU A 40 -16.74 -5.99 0.64
C LEU A 40 -16.48 -7.52 0.59
N GLU A 41 -17.55 -8.31 0.68
CA GLU A 41 -17.48 -9.76 0.91
C GLU A 41 -16.69 -10.52 -0.17
N VAL A 42 -16.84 -10.11 -1.45
CA VAL A 42 -16.24 -10.80 -2.62
C VAL A 42 -15.08 -10.02 -3.24
N SER A 43 -14.89 -8.77 -2.87
CA SER A 43 -13.84 -7.90 -3.41
C SER A 43 -12.68 -7.82 -2.44
N PRO A 44 -11.49 -8.35 -2.78
CA PRO A 44 -10.31 -8.19 -1.93
C PRO A 44 -10.06 -6.72 -1.64
N ALA A 45 -9.90 -6.37 -0.37
CA ALA A 45 -9.62 -5.00 0.03
C ALA A 45 -8.65 -4.95 1.21
N ILE A 46 -7.74 -4.00 1.15
CA ILE A 46 -6.73 -3.75 2.18
C ILE A 46 -6.67 -2.27 2.53
N ILE A 47 -6.22 -1.95 3.74
CA ILE A 47 -5.79 -0.61 4.11
C ILE A 47 -4.30 -0.66 4.42
N ARG A 48 -3.55 0.28 3.86
CA ARG A 48 -2.11 0.38 4.02
C ARG A 48 -1.67 1.78 4.44
N THR A 49 -0.49 1.87 5.03
CA THR A 49 0.20 3.13 5.32
C THR A 49 0.95 3.66 4.09
N PRO A 50 1.47 4.90 4.10
CA PRO A 50 2.41 5.40 3.08
C PRO A 50 3.73 4.62 3.01
N THR A 51 4.14 3.95 4.10
CA THR A 51 5.26 3.01 4.12
C THR A 51 4.88 1.61 3.62
N TRP A 52 3.67 1.45 3.12
CA TRP A 52 3.11 0.24 2.53
C TRP A 52 2.96 -0.95 3.50
N ASP A 53 2.87 -0.65 4.80
CA ASP A 53 2.46 -1.64 5.80
C ASP A 53 0.95 -1.87 5.71
N VAL A 54 0.54 -3.13 5.59
CA VAL A 54 -0.88 -3.52 5.56
C VAL A 54 -1.38 -3.58 7.00
N VAL A 55 -2.28 -2.66 7.35
CA VAL A 55 -2.80 -2.49 8.73
C VAL A 55 -4.22 -3.03 8.92
N ALA A 56 -4.94 -3.26 7.81
CA ALA A 56 -6.25 -3.91 7.83
C ALA A 56 -6.56 -4.56 6.47
N TRP A 57 -7.40 -5.58 6.48
CA TRP A 57 -7.80 -6.34 5.30
C TRP A 57 -9.15 -7.04 5.55
N ASN A 58 -9.80 -7.47 4.49
CA ASN A 58 -11.00 -8.30 4.58
C ASN A 58 -10.70 -9.78 4.29
N ARG A 59 -11.72 -10.62 4.44
CA ARG A 59 -11.62 -12.07 4.20
C ARG A 59 -11.25 -12.39 2.74
N ALA A 60 -11.79 -11.65 1.77
CA ALA A 60 -11.47 -11.85 0.36
C ALA A 60 -9.99 -11.56 0.06
N ALA A 61 -9.39 -10.56 0.70
CA ALA A 61 -7.95 -10.30 0.57
C ALA A 61 -7.08 -11.45 1.10
N CYS A 62 -7.47 -12.09 2.23
CA CYS A 62 -6.80 -13.29 2.73
C CYS A 62 -6.89 -14.44 1.73
N ALA A 63 -8.03 -14.63 1.10
CA ALA A 63 -8.26 -15.72 0.17
C ALA A 63 -7.50 -15.54 -1.16
N VAL A 64 -7.45 -14.32 -1.70
CA VAL A 64 -6.99 -14.05 -3.06
C VAL A 64 -5.57 -13.49 -3.13
N LEU A 65 -5.18 -12.67 -2.17
CA LEU A 65 -3.88 -11.96 -2.22
C LEU A 65 -2.84 -12.64 -1.31
N THR A 66 -3.05 -12.52 -0.01
CA THR A 66 -2.13 -13.02 1.03
C THR A 66 -2.89 -13.18 2.33
N ASP A 67 -2.70 -14.27 3.04
CA ASP A 67 -3.19 -14.41 4.40
C ASP A 67 -2.33 -13.56 5.36
N TYR A 68 -2.69 -12.28 5.45
CA TYR A 68 -2.01 -11.32 6.33
C TYR A 68 -2.14 -11.69 7.81
N GLY A 69 -3.20 -12.42 8.18
CA GLY A 69 -3.40 -12.88 9.55
C GLY A 69 -2.35 -13.90 10.01
N ALA A 70 -1.89 -14.73 9.09
CA ALA A 70 -0.85 -15.72 9.35
C ALA A 70 0.57 -15.13 9.38
N LEU A 71 0.75 -13.87 8.93
CA LEU A 71 2.06 -13.21 8.93
C LEU A 71 2.29 -12.45 10.25
N PRO A 72 3.53 -12.43 10.77
CA PRO A 72 3.93 -11.50 11.81
C PRO A 72 3.70 -10.03 11.36
N PRO A 73 3.35 -9.11 12.28
CA PRO A 73 3.05 -7.72 11.92
C PRO A 73 4.13 -7.05 11.07
N GLU A 74 5.40 -7.28 11.39
CA GLU A 74 6.55 -6.73 10.67
C GLU A 74 6.70 -7.24 9.23
N GLN A 75 6.10 -8.39 8.91
CA GLN A 75 6.11 -8.96 7.56
C GLN A 75 4.90 -8.54 6.71
N ARG A 76 3.92 -7.84 7.29
CA ARG A 76 2.72 -7.36 6.59
C ARG A 76 3.00 -6.11 5.75
N ASN A 77 4.11 -6.07 5.05
CA ASN A 77 4.51 -4.96 4.20
C ASN A 77 4.57 -5.42 2.74
N ILE A 78 3.94 -4.64 1.84
CA ILE A 78 3.80 -5.03 0.44
C ILE A 78 5.16 -5.16 -0.26
N LEU A 79 6.13 -4.28 0.05
CA LEU A 79 7.48 -4.37 -0.53
C LEU A 79 8.20 -5.64 -0.05
N ARG A 80 8.14 -5.95 1.25
CA ARG A 80 8.70 -7.21 1.77
C ARG A 80 8.07 -8.43 1.11
N LEU A 81 6.76 -8.42 0.90
CA LEU A 81 6.06 -9.50 0.21
C LEU A 81 6.52 -9.64 -1.24
N VAL A 82 6.68 -8.54 -1.98
CA VAL A 82 7.09 -8.56 -3.39
C VAL A 82 8.55 -8.99 -3.53
N PHE A 83 9.46 -8.50 -2.68
CA PHE A 83 10.90 -8.68 -2.85
C PHE A 83 11.49 -9.84 -2.04
N CYS A 84 10.88 -10.19 -0.90
CA CYS A 84 11.45 -11.18 0.03
C CYS A 84 10.60 -12.45 0.18
N ASN A 85 9.37 -12.51 -0.40
CA ASN A 85 8.53 -13.70 -0.31
C ASN A 85 8.54 -14.50 -1.65
N PRO A 86 9.20 -15.69 -1.69
CA PRO A 86 9.30 -16.47 -2.94
C PRO A 86 7.95 -16.92 -3.50
N ARG A 87 6.94 -17.15 -2.63
CA ARG A 87 5.59 -17.55 -3.07
C ARG A 87 4.90 -16.40 -3.79
N VAL A 88 4.99 -15.19 -3.25
CA VAL A 88 4.42 -13.99 -3.88
C VAL A 88 5.12 -13.70 -5.19
N ARG A 89 6.45 -13.83 -5.25
CA ARG A 89 7.24 -13.67 -6.48
C ARG A 89 6.84 -14.68 -7.55
N GLY A 90 6.73 -15.95 -7.20
CA GLY A 90 6.37 -17.03 -8.12
C GLY A 90 4.92 -17.01 -8.61
N ALA A 91 4.03 -16.31 -7.91
CA ALA A 91 2.63 -16.15 -8.31
C ALA A 91 2.39 -15.01 -9.33
N GLN A 92 3.42 -14.28 -9.73
CA GLN A 92 3.31 -13.14 -10.64
C GLN A 92 3.87 -13.50 -12.03
N ASP A 93 3.07 -13.33 -13.10
CA ASP A 93 3.50 -13.57 -14.48
C ASP A 93 4.58 -12.59 -14.94
N ASN A 94 4.51 -11.34 -14.50
CA ASN A 94 5.46 -10.27 -14.82
C ASN A 94 5.97 -9.62 -13.53
N TRP A 95 6.74 -10.37 -12.75
CA TRP A 95 7.26 -9.88 -11.48
C TRP A 95 8.13 -8.61 -11.64
N GLU A 96 8.97 -8.54 -12.68
CA GLU A 96 9.86 -7.39 -12.91
C GLU A 96 9.07 -6.09 -13.14
N GLY A 97 8.02 -6.16 -13.97
CA GLY A 97 7.13 -5.02 -14.20
C GLY A 97 6.41 -4.58 -12.93
N ILE A 98 5.94 -5.55 -12.13
CA ILE A 98 5.29 -5.29 -10.85
C ILE A 98 6.28 -4.68 -9.85
N ALA A 99 7.49 -5.22 -9.76
CA ALA A 99 8.54 -4.72 -8.88
C ALA A 99 8.89 -3.26 -9.19
N ARG A 100 9.09 -2.92 -10.47
CA ARG A 100 9.36 -1.55 -10.93
C ARG A 100 8.20 -0.61 -10.57
N PHE A 101 6.98 -1.01 -10.88
CA PHE A 101 5.79 -0.23 -10.57
C PHE A 101 5.64 0.02 -9.07
N VAL A 102 5.79 -1.03 -8.26
CA VAL A 102 5.64 -0.98 -6.79
C VAL A 102 6.68 -0.06 -6.16
N VAL A 103 7.95 -0.10 -6.60
CA VAL A 103 8.99 0.81 -6.10
C VAL A 103 8.71 2.25 -6.47
N GLY A 104 8.32 2.52 -7.72
CA GLY A 104 7.98 3.87 -8.17
C GLY A 104 6.77 4.46 -7.44
N ALA A 105 5.74 3.65 -7.23
CA ALA A 105 4.53 4.05 -6.50
C ALA A 105 4.79 4.28 -5.00
N PHE A 106 5.60 3.40 -4.38
CA PHE A 106 6.04 3.58 -3.00
C PHE A 106 6.79 4.89 -2.79
N ARG A 107 7.72 5.22 -3.69
CA ARG A 107 8.47 6.47 -3.64
C ARG A 107 7.53 7.68 -3.70
N ALA A 108 6.55 7.67 -4.61
CA ALA A 108 5.56 8.74 -4.72
C ALA A 108 4.73 8.91 -3.44
N ASP A 109 4.31 7.80 -2.82
CA ASP A 109 3.52 7.83 -1.58
C ASP A 109 4.33 8.34 -0.39
N VAL A 110 5.58 7.89 -0.24
CA VAL A 110 6.50 8.35 0.81
C VAL A 110 6.74 9.86 0.72
N ILE A 111 6.98 10.38 -0.50
CA ILE A 111 7.18 11.81 -0.74
C ILE A 111 5.90 12.59 -0.41
N ARG A 112 4.75 12.13 -0.92
CA ARG A 112 3.45 12.79 -0.71
C ARG A 112 3.07 12.87 0.77
N ALA A 113 3.38 11.84 1.54
CA ALA A 113 3.08 11.76 2.96
C ALA A 113 4.13 12.39 3.87
N GLY A 114 5.26 12.85 3.33
CA GLY A 114 6.39 13.31 4.14
C GLY A 114 6.99 12.23 5.05
N ALA A 115 6.90 10.95 4.63
CA ALA A 115 7.27 9.77 5.43
C ALA A 115 8.70 9.26 5.10
N ALA A 116 9.57 10.14 4.65
CA ALA A 116 10.92 9.74 4.20
C ALA A 116 11.79 9.16 5.34
N SER A 117 11.67 9.71 6.55
CA SER A 117 12.41 9.22 7.73
C SER A 117 11.93 7.83 8.15
N GLU A 118 10.63 7.58 8.12
CA GLU A 118 10.02 6.30 8.48
C GLU A 118 10.30 5.22 7.44
N ALA A 119 10.38 5.61 6.18
CA ALA A 119 10.70 4.70 5.07
C ALA A 119 12.19 4.33 5.01
N ALA A 120 13.09 5.15 5.57
CA ALA A 120 14.54 4.98 5.42
C ALA A 120 15.03 3.61 5.89
N GLN A 121 14.56 3.13 7.04
CA GLN A 121 14.94 1.81 7.57
C GLN A 121 14.47 0.67 6.66
N LEU A 122 13.24 0.74 6.15
CA LEU A 122 12.71 -0.26 5.21
C LEU A 122 13.50 -0.27 3.90
N VAL A 123 13.85 0.90 3.38
CA VAL A 123 14.65 1.04 2.15
C VAL A 123 16.04 0.44 2.33
N GLU A 124 16.68 0.69 3.46
CA GLU A 124 18.01 0.12 3.78
C GLU A 124 17.93 -1.41 3.90
N GLU A 125 16.97 -1.93 4.67
CA GLU A 125 16.73 -3.37 4.83
C GLU A 125 16.50 -4.06 3.48
N LEU A 126 15.60 -3.52 2.65
CA LEU A 126 15.29 -4.12 1.34
C LEU A 126 16.43 -4.00 0.35
N SER A 127 17.23 -2.92 0.42
CA SER A 127 18.40 -2.76 -0.42
C SER A 127 19.50 -3.78 -0.10
N GLN A 128 19.60 -4.20 1.16
CA GLN A 128 20.50 -5.28 1.59
C GLN A 128 19.96 -6.65 1.23
N ALA A 129 18.65 -6.86 1.33
CA ALA A 129 18.01 -8.15 1.12
C ALA A 129 17.76 -8.50 -0.36
N SER A 130 17.59 -7.50 -1.24
CA SER A 130 17.27 -7.69 -2.66
C SER A 130 18.08 -6.75 -3.56
N PRO A 131 19.01 -7.31 -4.35
CA PRO A 131 19.74 -6.55 -5.36
C PRO A 131 18.81 -5.88 -6.39
N GLU A 132 17.70 -6.52 -6.73
CA GLU A 132 16.70 -5.98 -7.64
C GLU A 132 16.01 -4.74 -7.06
N PHE A 133 15.63 -4.78 -5.77
CA PHE A 133 15.10 -3.60 -5.08
C PHE A 133 16.13 -2.47 -5.08
N ALA A 134 17.38 -2.76 -4.71
CA ALA A 134 18.45 -1.78 -4.67
C ALA A 134 18.70 -1.11 -6.04
N ALA A 135 18.62 -1.88 -7.13
CA ALA A 135 18.74 -1.35 -8.48
C ALA A 135 17.57 -0.41 -8.82
N LEU A 136 16.32 -0.87 -8.65
CA LEU A 136 15.12 -0.09 -8.92
C LEU A 136 15.02 1.17 -8.04
N TRP A 137 15.47 1.08 -6.79
CA TRP A 137 15.51 2.26 -5.90
C TRP A 137 16.49 3.32 -6.38
N ARG A 138 17.63 2.95 -6.97
CA ARG A 138 18.62 3.88 -7.54
C ARG A 138 18.18 4.55 -8.84
N ASP A 139 17.34 3.87 -9.64
CA ASP A 139 16.85 4.40 -10.93
C ASP A 139 15.96 5.64 -10.80
N ASN A 140 15.49 5.94 -9.58
CA ASN A 140 14.67 7.12 -9.27
C ASN A 140 13.36 7.25 -10.07
N ASP A 141 12.88 6.19 -10.70
CA ASP A 141 11.59 6.18 -11.37
C ASP A 141 10.46 6.41 -10.38
N VAL A 142 9.47 7.21 -10.79
CA VAL A 142 8.27 7.51 -10.01
C VAL A 142 7.05 7.05 -10.81
N SER A 143 6.17 6.30 -10.16
CA SER A 143 4.90 5.85 -10.75
C SER A 143 3.73 6.34 -9.91
N ALA A 144 2.61 6.67 -10.55
CA ALA A 144 1.38 6.97 -9.84
C ALA A 144 0.67 5.66 -9.46
N TYR A 145 0.27 5.53 -8.20
CA TYR A 145 -0.62 4.47 -7.75
C TYR A 145 -2.05 5.03 -7.69
N GLY A 146 -2.92 4.53 -8.52
CA GLY A 146 -4.32 4.95 -8.54
C GLY A 146 -5.18 3.78 -8.96
N GLU A 147 -5.15 3.46 -10.25
CA GLU A 147 -5.91 2.37 -10.85
C GLU A 147 -5.01 1.52 -11.74
N GLY A 148 -5.34 0.26 -11.91
CA GLY A 148 -4.60 -0.66 -12.77
C GLY A 148 -5.12 -2.08 -12.70
N THR A 149 -4.42 -2.98 -13.39
CA THR A 149 -4.74 -4.39 -13.47
C THR A 149 -3.64 -5.21 -12.81
N LYS A 150 -4.03 -6.21 -12.03
CA LYS A 150 -3.13 -7.17 -11.40
C LYS A 150 -3.47 -8.57 -11.89
N ARG A 151 -2.50 -9.27 -12.44
CA ARG A 151 -2.59 -10.68 -12.78
C ARG A 151 -1.80 -11.50 -11.77
N LEU A 152 -2.38 -12.59 -11.32
CA LEU A 152 -1.73 -13.51 -10.39
C LEU A 152 -2.17 -14.95 -10.63
N HIS A 153 -1.32 -15.91 -10.28
CA HIS A 153 -1.65 -17.34 -10.24
C HIS A 153 -2.08 -17.73 -8.83
N HIS A 154 -3.37 -18.04 -8.68
CA HIS A 154 -3.93 -18.52 -7.42
C HIS A 154 -3.86 -20.05 -7.38
N ALA A 155 -3.45 -20.62 -6.24
CA ALA A 155 -3.19 -22.06 -6.10
C ALA A 155 -4.40 -22.94 -6.42
N SER A 156 -5.62 -22.50 -6.13
CA SER A 156 -6.84 -23.28 -6.38
C SER A 156 -7.70 -22.75 -7.54
N ALA A 157 -7.63 -21.44 -7.84
CA ALA A 157 -8.47 -20.81 -8.88
C ALA A 157 -7.73 -20.59 -10.22
N GLY A 158 -6.43 -20.90 -10.28
CA GLY A 158 -5.64 -20.67 -11.48
C GLY A 158 -5.32 -19.19 -11.71
N GLN A 159 -5.30 -18.77 -12.96
CA GLN A 159 -5.02 -17.39 -13.32
C GLN A 159 -6.20 -16.48 -12.97
N ILE A 160 -5.93 -15.43 -12.21
CA ILE A 160 -6.91 -14.41 -11.81
C ILE A 160 -6.43 -13.05 -12.32
N GLU A 161 -7.34 -12.29 -12.92
CA GLU A 161 -7.13 -10.91 -13.31
C GLU A 161 -8.05 -10.00 -12.49
N LEU A 162 -7.47 -9.01 -11.82
CA LEU A 162 -8.15 -8.08 -10.94
C LEU A 162 -7.86 -6.64 -11.38
N GLU A 163 -8.87 -5.82 -11.48
CA GLU A 163 -8.70 -4.37 -11.46
C GLU A 163 -8.53 -3.90 -10.02
N TYR A 164 -7.68 -2.92 -9.80
CA TYR A 164 -7.56 -2.30 -8.49
C TYR A 164 -7.74 -0.78 -8.58
N SER A 165 -8.33 -0.23 -7.53
CA SER A 165 -8.45 1.21 -7.33
C SER A 165 -7.98 1.59 -5.94
N GLY A 166 -7.18 2.65 -5.86
CA GLY A 166 -6.66 3.20 -4.62
C GLY A 166 -7.45 4.43 -4.18
N PHE A 167 -7.81 4.49 -2.91
CA PHE A 167 -8.60 5.57 -2.30
C PHE A 167 -7.87 6.15 -1.10
N SER A 168 -7.85 7.48 -0.98
CA SER A 168 -7.44 8.15 0.25
C SER A 168 -8.54 8.04 1.30
N VAL A 169 -8.16 7.88 2.56
CA VAL A 169 -9.11 7.87 3.67
C VAL A 169 -9.24 9.29 4.21
N ASP A 170 -10.40 9.93 4.03
CA ASP A 170 -10.63 11.28 4.51
C ASP A 170 -10.45 11.39 6.04
N GLY A 171 -9.78 12.44 6.49
CA GLY A 171 -9.39 12.61 7.89
C GLY A 171 -8.26 11.69 8.39
N ARG A 172 -7.72 10.82 7.51
CA ARG A 172 -6.61 9.90 7.81
C ARG A 172 -5.59 9.90 6.66
N PRO A 173 -4.81 10.97 6.48
CA PRO A 173 -3.82 11.10 5.41
C PRO A 173 -2.69 10.04 5.52
N ASP A 174 -2.58 9.39 6.66
CA ASP A 174 -1.70 8.28 6.97
C ASP A 174 -2.24 6.91 6.50
N LEU A 175 -3.39 6.86 5.82
CA LEU A 175 -4.01 5.63 5.34
C LEU A 175 -4.48 5.74 3.89
N ALA A 176 -4.31 4.65 3.15
CA ALA A 176 -4.90 4.44 1.84
C ALA A 176 -5.61 3.09 1.80
N MET A 177 -6.80 3.05 1.21
CA MET A 177 -7.54 1.83 0.94
C MET A 177 -7.32 1.40 -0.51
N VAL A 178 -7.09 0.12 -0.74
CA VAL A 178 -7.01 -0.47 -2.08
C VAL A 178 -8.07 -1.56 -2.18
N VAL A 179 -8.92 -1.44 -3.19
CA VAL A 179 -9.97 -2.41 -3.49
C VAL A 179 -9.66 -3.08 -4.82
N TYR A 180 -9.82 -4.39 -4.88
CA TYR A 180 -9.63 -5.20 -6.07
C TYR A 180 -10.97 -5.74 -6.54
N LEU A 181 -11.25 -5.58 -7.83
CA LEU A 181 -12.46 -6.07 -8.49
C LEU A 181 -12.07 -7.17 -9.48
N SER A 182 -12.81 -8.26 -9.47
CA SER A 182 -12.63 -9.32 -10.48
C SER A 182 -13.20 -8.87 -11.81
N LEU A 183 -12.44 -9.03 -12.90
CA LEU A 183 -12.93 -8.84 -14.27
C LEU A 183 -13.81 -10.00 -14.74
N ILE A 184 -13.83 -11.11 -14.02
CA ILE A 184 -14.72 -12.23 -14.32
C ILE A 184 -16.07 -11.92 -13.66
N HIS A 185 -17.00 -11.43 -14.45
CA HIS A 185 -18.40 -11.40 -14.03
C HIS A 185 -18.89 -12.86 -13.94
N ILE A 186 -19.18 -13.29 -12.70
CA ILE A 186 -19.92 -14.53 -12.45
C ILE A 186 -21.41 -14.25 -12.68
#